data_22c716750d6be85286e2b78e477900ba
#
_entry.id   22c716750d6be85286e2b78e477900ba
#
_cell.length_a   1.000
_cell.length_b   1.000
_cell.length_c   1.000
_cell.angle_alpha   90.00
_cell.angle_beta   90.00
_cell.angle_gamma   90.00
#
_symmetry.space_group_name_H-M   'P 1'
#
loop_
_entity.id
_entity.type
_entity.pdbx_description
1 polymer ?
#
loop_
_entity_poly.entity_id
_entity_poly.type
_entity_poly.pdbx_seq_one_letter_code
_entity_poly.pdbx_strand_id
1 'polypeptide(L)'
;MTTIAHDLEVPRPASEASPARVVRDAIAVAERNLIAYRRVPQLLVFSTIQPVIFVLMFRYVFGGAITLRGLPYPYVDFLMPGIFTQTVVFGAIATAIGLSTDVKSGLMERFHSLPMARSAVLAGRTMADLIRNVFVVVLMMVVGFLVGWRIHTNVFGLISGALLVMLFAYAMSWVFATVGLAVGDPETAQAAAFPVLAPLVFASSAFVQVESMPAGLQVFARNQPVSVTVSAVRALVNGGPTAIYVEHSLAWCIGILVVFAPIAVRLYRRAV
;
A
#
# COMPACT_ATOMS: atom_id res chain seq x y z
N MET A 1 -40.43 19.82 47.46
CA MET A 1 -39.41 20.06 46.40
C MET A 1 -38.41 18.94 46.48
N THR A 2 -38.60 17.88 45.67
CA THR A 2 -37.74 16.68 45.65
C THR A 2 -36.80 16.81 44.45
N THR A 3 -35.54 17.10 44.71
CA THR A 3 -34.50 17.23 43.69
C THR A 3 -34.16 15.82 43.17
N ILE A 4 -34.60 15.45 41.95
CA ILE A 4 -34.15 14.27 41.26
C ILE A 4 -32.76 14.62 40.68
N ALA A 5 -31.71 14.25 41.41
CA ALA A 5 -30.36 14.21 40.86
C ALA A 5 -30.30 13.02 39.88
N HIS A 6 -30.44 13.31 38.58
CA HIS A 6 -30.20 12.36 37.53
C HIS A 6 -28.68 12.18 37.46
N ASP A 7 -28.18 11.08 38.03
CA ASP A 7 -26.79 10.64 37.84
C ASP A 7 -26.53 10.48 36.35
N LEU A 8 -26.00 11.51 35.73
CA LEU A 8 -25.40 11.43 34.42
C LEU A 8 -24.10 10.64 34.61
N GLU A 9 -24.20 9.32 34.43
CA GLU A 9 -23.01 8.49 34.29
C GLU A 9 -22.17 9.03 33.15
N VAL A 10 -21.10 9.75 33.48
CA VAL A 10 -20.09 10.17 32.51
C VAL A 10 -19.47 8.89 31.93
N PRO A 11 -19.58 8.65 30.63
CA PRO A 11 -19.00 7.46 30.04
C PRO A 11 -17.50 7.39 30.35
N ARG A 12 -17.06 6.34 31.04
CA ARG A 12 -15.65 6.13 31.36
C ARG A 12 -14.82 6.15 30.08
N PRO A 13 -13.66 6.82 30.04
CA PRO A 13 -12.81 6.81 28.87
C PRO A 13 -12.43 5.37 28.52
N ALA A 14 -12.52 5.01 27.24
CA ALA A 14 -12.31 3.67 26.69
C ALA A 14 -10.83 3.25 26.80
N SER A 15 -10.31 3.04 28.02
CA SER A 15 -8.92 2.62 28.26
C SER A 15 -8.68 1.12 28.10
N GLU A 16 -9.73 0.31 27.97
CA GLU A 16 -9.63 -1.15 27.77
C GLU A 16 -10.69 -1.64 26.77
N ALA A 17 -10.54 -1.26 25.50
CA ALA A 17 -11.34 -1.89 24.47
C ALA A 17 -10.86 -3.35 24.31
N SER A 18 -11.76 -4.31 24.60
CA SER A 18 -11.52 -5.73 24.31
C SER A 18 -11.01 -5.90 22.86
N PRO A 19 -10.02 -6.76 22.59
CA PRO A 19 -9.52 -7.02 21.23
C PRO A 19 -10.64 -7.26 20.22
N ALA A 20 -11.71 -7.96 20.63
CA ALA A 20 -12.89 -8.19 19.80
C ALA A 20 -13.63 -6.90 19.43
N ARG A 21 -13.67 -5.91 20.32
CA ARG A 21 -14.27 -4.59 20.04
C ARG A 21 -13.42 -3.82 19.03
N VAL A 22 -12.09 -3.81 19.20
CA VAL A 22 -11.15 -3.17 18.25
C VAL A 22 -11.33 -3.73 16.83
N VAL A 23 -11.43 -5.05 16.70
CA VAL A 23 -11.65 -5.72 15.41
C VAL A 23 -13.00 -5.33 14.82
N ARG A 24 -14.09 -5.36 15.60
CA ARG A 24 -15.42 -4.97 15.12
C ARG A 24 -15.47 -3.51 14.67
N ASP A 25 -14.86 -2.61 15.43
CA ASP A 25 -14.80 -1.19 15.10
C ASP A 25 -13.97 -0.94 13.84
N ALA A 26 -12.85 -1.68 13.67
CA ALA A 26 -12.04 -1.63 12.46
C ALA A 26 -12.82 -2.14 11.23
N ILE A 27 -13.60 -3.22 11.36
CA ILE A 27 -14.46 -3.72 10.28
C ILE A 27 -15.51 -2.67 9.90
N ALA A 28 -16.18 -2.05 10.87
CA ALA A 28 -17.18 -1.02 10.59
C ALA A 28 -16.59 0.20 9.83
N VAL A 29 -15.37 0.62 10.19
CA VAL A 29 -14.65 1.69 9.47
C VAL A 29 -14.24 1.21 8.07
N ALA A 30 -13.79 -0.03 7.92
CA ALA A 30 -13.44 -0.61 6.62
C ALA A 30 -14.66 -0.68 5.71
N GLU A 31 -15.81 -1.16 6.19
CA GLU A 31 -17.06 -1.20 5.44
C GLU A 31 -17.48 0.18 4.96
N ARG A 32 -17.42 1.20 5.81
CA ARG A 32 -17.71 2.60 5.42
C ARG A 32 -16.84 3.04 4.23
N ASN A 33 -15.54 2.78 4.28
CA ASN A 33 -14.61 3.15 3.22
C ASN A 33 -14.86 2.34 1.94
N LEU A 34 -15.21 1.07 2.05
CA LEU A 34 -15.57 0.22 0.90
C LEU A 34 -16.89 0.66 0.25
N ILE A 35 -17.87 1.10 1.03
CA ILE A 35 -19.12 1.68 0.50
C ILE A 35 -18.82 2.93 -0.34
N ALA A 36 -17.84 3.76 0.08
CA ALA A 36 -17.42 4.91 -0.70
C ALA A 36 -16.87 4.50 -2.08
N TYR A 37 -16.03 3.47 -2.16
CA TYR A 37 -15.55 2.91 -3.44
C TYR A 37 -16.68 2.34 -4.31
N ARG A 38 -17.68 1.72 -3.69
CA ARG A 38 -18.86 1.20 -4.41
C ARG A 38 -19.77 2.29 -4.95
N ARG A 39 -19.90 3.42 -4.22
CA ARG A 39 -20.72 4.57 -4.63
C ARG A 39 -20.06 5.44 -5.70
N VAL A 40 -18.72 5.45 -5.74
CA VAL A 40 -17.94 6.22 -6.71
C VAL A 40 -16.98 5.26 -7.45
N PRO A 41 -17.50 4.42 -8.37
CA PRO A 41 -16.69 3.43 -9.08
C PRO A 41 -15.58 4.07 -9.93
N GLN A 42 -15.74 5.35 -10.29
CA GLN A 42 -14.73 6.12 -11.00
C GLN A 42 -13.38 6.14 -10.25
N LEU A 43 -13.38 6.13 -8.92
CA LEU A 43 -12.15 6.07 -8.12
C LEU A 43 -11.36 4.78 -8.36
N LEU A 44 -12.05 3.65 -8.51
CA LEU A 44 -11.42 2.37 -8.85
C LEU A 44 -10.92 2.37 -10.31
N VAL A 45 -11.73 2.86 -11.23
CA VAL A 45 -11.36 2.94 -12.65
C VAL A 45 -10.12 3.82 -12.83
N PHE A 46 -10.10 5.04 -12.28
CA PHE A 46 -8.96 5.93 -12.39
C PHE A 46 -7.71 5.38 -11.69
N SER A 47 -7.85 4.66 -10.58
CA SER A 47 -6.70 4.03 -9.91
C SER A 47 -6.07 2.89 -10.72
N THR A 48 -6.80 2.33 -11.69
CA THR A 48 -6.33 1.23 -12.54
C THR A 48 -5.86 1.67 -13.93
N ILE A 49 -6.34 2.81 -14.42
CA ILE A 49 -5.95 3.34 -15.73
C ILE A 49 -4.43 3.57 -15.81
N GLN A 50 -3.85 4.21 -14.81
CA GLN A 50 -2.42 4.51 -14.80
C GLN A 50 -1.54 3.25 -14.88
N PRO A 51 -1.70 2.21 -14.02
CA PRO A 51 -0.94 0.97 -14.13
C PRO A 51 -1.14 0.26 -15.49
N VAL A 52 -2.36 0.26 -16.03
CA VAL A 52 -2.63 -0.34 -17.34
C VAL A 52 -1.86 0.40 -18.44
N ILE A 53 -1.90 1.73 -18.45
CA ILE A 53 -1.12 2.55 -19.39
C ILE A 53 0.38 2.23 -19.26
N PHE A 54 0.90 2.10 -18.03
CA PHE A 54 2.29 1.72 -17.80
C PHE A 54 2.63 0.36 -18.41
N VAL A 55 1.79 -0.67 -18.20
CA VAL A 55 1.99 -1.99 -18.83
C VAL A 55 2.05 -1.87 -20.35
N LEU A 56 1.06 -1.21 -20.95
CA LEU A 56 0.98 -1.07 -22.41
C LEU A 56 2.18 -0.27 -22.95
N MET A 57 2.51 0.84 -22.32
CA MET A 57 3.63 1.69 -22.71
C MET A 57 4.97 0.93 -22.62
N PHE A 58 5.26 0.30 -21.48
CA PHE A 58 6.51 -0.45 -21.32
C PHE A 58 6.55 -1.70 -22.18
N ARG A 59 5.43 -2.37 -22.43
CA ARG A 59 5.37 -3.57 -23.28
C ARG A 59 5.53 -3.24 -24.76
N TYR A 60 4.80 -2.25 -25.28
CA TYR A 60 4.70 -2.00 -26.73
C TYR A 60 5.59 -0.85 -27.20
N VAL A 61 5.80 0.18 -26.40
CA VAL A 61 6.65 1.32 -26.79
C VAL A 61 8.11 1.07 -26.42
N PHE A 62 8.38 0.64 -25.19
CA PHE A 62 9.73 0.46 -24.69
C PHE A 62 10.24 -0.98 -24.79
N GLY A 63 9.36 -1.98 -24.96
CA GLY A 63 9.72 -3.39 -24.96
C GLY A 63 10.72 -3.81 -26.03
N GLY A 64 10.77 -3.09 -27.16
CA GLY A 64 11.76 -3.28 -28.21
C GLY A 64 13.11 -2.59 -27.95
N ALA A 65 13.11 -1.54 -27.11
CA ALA A 65 14.30 -0.77 -26.80
C ALA A 65 15.04 -1.29 -25.55
N ILE A 66 14.33 -1.95 -24.64
CA ILE A 66 14.91 -2.48 -23.40
C ILE A 66 15.35 -3.91 -23.63
N THR A 67 16.67 -4.10 -23.69
CA THR A 67 17.29 -5.42 -23.80
C THR A 67 17.61 -5.97 -22.41
N LEU A 68 17.05 -7.13 -22.08
CA LEU A 68 17.41 -7.87 -20.87
C LEU A 68 18.69 -8.68 -21.11
N ARG A 69 19.71 -8.47 -20.27
CA ARG A 69 20.95 -9.24 -20.33
C ARG A 69 20.85 -10.47 -19.43
N GLY A 70 21.11 -11.65 -20.00
CA GLY A 70 21.23 -12.88 -19.22
C GLY A 70 19.94 -13.46 -18.62
N LEU A 71 18.76 -13.00 -19.05
CA LEU A 71 17.49 -13.56 -18.61
C LEU A 71 16.85 -14.43 -19.70
N PRO A 72 16.31 -15.62 -19.33
CA PRO A 72 15.78 -16.60 -20.28
C PRO A 72 14.31 -16.32 -20.67
N TYR A 73 13.73 -15.20 -20.24
CA TYR A 73 12.31 -14.90 -20.45
C TYR A 73 12.09 -13.49 -21.05
N PRO A 74 10.93 -13.23 -21.70
CA PRO A 74 10.62 -11.96 -22.32
C PRO A 74 10.56 -10.79 -21.32
N TYR A 75 10.72 -9.56 -21.85
CA TYR A 75 10.66 -8.34 -21.02
C TYR A 75 9.35 -8.20 -20.24
N VAL A 76 8.23 -8.67 -20.77
CA VAL A 76 6.93 -8.61 -20.07
C VAL A 76 6.95 -9.40 -18.76
N ASP A 77 7.63 -10.53 -18.73
CA ASP A 77 7.72 -11.38 -17.52
C ASP A 77 8.64 -10.75 -16.46
N PHE A 78 9.65 -10.00 -16.91
CA PHE A 78 10.47 -9.16 -16.04
C PHE A 78 9.68 -7.96 -15.49
N LEU A 79 8.84 -7.33 -16.31
CA LEU A 79 8.13 -6.09 -16.03
C LEU A 79 6.98 -6.27 -15.03
N MET A 80 6.17 -7.33 -15.17
CA MET A 80 4.91 -7.46 -14.43
C MET A 80 5.08 -7.47 -12.89
N PRO A 81 6.05 -8.18 -12.30
CA PRO A 81 6.31 -8.06 -10.85
C PRO A 81 6.65 -6.64 -10.40
N GLY A 82 7.35 -5.88 -11.23
CA GLY A 82 7.63 -4.47 -11.01
C GLY A 82 6.37 -3.62 -11.01
N ILE A 83 5.49 -3.82 -11.99
CA ILE A 83 4.21 -3.10 -12.10
C ILE A 83 3.29 -3.42 -10.90
N PHE A 84 3.19 -4.67 -10.45
CA PHE A 84 2.40 -5.01 -9.27
C PHE A 84 2.88 -4.24 -8.04
N THR A 85 4.18 -4.28 -7.78
CA THR A 85 4.77 -3.59 -6.63
C THR A 85 4.62 -2.07 -6.73
N GLN A 86 4.88 -1.49 -7.91
CA GLN A 86 4.69 -0.07 -8.15
C GLN A 86 3.23 0.35 -7.93
N THR A 87 2.28 -0.41 -8.46
CA THR A 87 0.85 -0.07 -8.38
C THR A 87 0.38 0.06 -6.94
N VAL A 88 0.81 -0.85 -6.06
CA VAL A 88 0.42 -0.79 -4.65
C VAL A 88 1.11 0.36 -3.90
N VAL A 89 2.33 0.72 -4.29
CA VAL A 89 3.04 1.88 -3.71
C VAL A 89 2.34 3.19 -4.09
N PHE A 90 1.97 3.36 -5.36
CA PHE A 90 1.15 4.50 -5.79
C PHE A 90 -0.23 4.50 -5.12
N GLY A 91 -0.82 3.31 -4.95
CA GLY A 91 -2.08 3.14 -4.23
C GLY A 91 -2.03 3.65 -2.79
N ALA A 92 -0.89 3.59 -2.13
CA ALA A 92 -0.72 4.08 -0.76
C ALA A 92 -0.87 5.61 -0.62
N ILE A 93 -0.70 6.40 -1.71
CA ILE A 93 -1.01 7.84 -1.70
C ILE A 93 -2.47 8.09 -1.29
N ALA A 94 -3.39 7.23 -1.72
CA ALA A 94 -4.80 7.36 -1.35
C ALA A 94 -5.01 7.24 0.17
N THR A 95 -4.15 6.50 0.89
CA THR A 95 -4.16 6.45 2.35
C THR A 95 -3.78 7.83 2.94
N ALA A 96 -2.74 8.48 2.41
CA ALA A 96 -2.33 9.81 2.86
C ALA A 96 -3.44 10.85 2.64
N ILE A 97 -3.96 10.93 1.40
CA ILE A 97 -5.03 11.86 1.03
C ILE A 97 -6.28 11.65 1.88
N GLY A 98 -6.66 10.39 2.07
CA GLY A 98 -7.87 10.10 2.79
C GLY A 98 -7.77 10.38 4.28
N LEU A 99 -6.64 10.11 4.93
CA LEU A 99 -6.45 10.45 6.34
C LEU A 99 -6.36 11.97 6.54
N SER A 100 -5.69 12.68 5.66
CA SER A 100 -5.67 14.15 5.71
C SER A 100 -7.05 14.76 5.47
N THR A 101 -7.88 14.14 4.60
CA THR A 101 -9.29 14.54 4.42
C THR A 101 -10.10 14.31 5.69
N ASP A 102 -9.91 13.17 6.36
CA ASP A 102 -10.59 12.85 7.62
C ASP A 102 -10.17 13.84 8.74
N VAL A 103 -8.90 14.29 8.76
CA VAL A 103 -8.43 15.37 9.67
C VAL A 103 -9.12 16.68 9.33
N LYS A 104 -9.04 17.13 8.08
CA LYS A 104 -9.56 18.43 7.62
C LYS A 104 -11.07 18.55 7.78
N SER A 105 -11.81 17.47 7.66
CA SER A 105 -13.28 17.45 7.78
C SER A 105 -13.80 17.38 9.22
N GLY A 106 -12.91 17.34 10.24
CA GLY A 106 -13.31 17.17 11.64
C GLY A 106 -13.91 15.79 11.94
N LEU A 107 -13.78 14.83 11.01
CA LEU A 107 -14.33 13.49 11.21
C LEU A 107 -13.61 12.76 12.35
N MET A 108 -12.35 13.07 12.58
CA MET A 108 -11.57 12.51 13.69
C MET A 108 -12.11 12.93 15.05
N GLU A 109 -12.55 14.19 15.20
CA GLU A 109 -13.19 14.68 16.42
C GLU A 109 -14.51 13.95 16.70
N ARG A 110 -15.28 13.66 15.64
CA ARG A 110 -16.51 12.85 15.75
C ARG A 110 -16.21 11.42 16.19
N PHE A 111 -15.15 10.79 15.68
CA PHE A 111 -14.74 9.46 16.15
C PHE A 111 -14.26 9.49 17.59
N HIS A 112 -13.66 10.60 18.03
CA HIS A 112 -13.22 10.74 19.40
C HIS A 112 -14.39 10.83 20.40
N SER A 113 -15.54 11.37 19.99
CA SER A 113 -16.75 11.40 20.83
C SER A 113 -17.44 10.03 20.91
N LEU A 114 -17.07 9.07 20.06
CA LEU A 114 -17.59 7.71 20.10
C LEU A 114 -16.70 6.80 20.98
N PRO A 115 -17.26 5.81 21.66
CA PRO A 115 -16.50 4.86 22.48
C PRO A 115 -15.77 3.82 21.61
N MET A 116 -14.96 4.30 20.64
CA MET A 116 -14.19 3.47 19.69
C MET A 116 -12.71 3.50 20.03
N ALA A 117 -12.02 2.39 19.77
CA ALA A 117 -10.57 2.34 19.90
C ALA A 117 -9.90 3.17 18.79
N ARG A 118 -8.99 4.08 19.17
CA ARG A 118 -8.28 4.97 18.23
C ARG A 118 -7.50 4.21 17.16
N SER A 119 -6.91 3.09 17.52
CA SER A 119 -6.22 2.18 16.57
C SER A 119 -7.18 1.51 15.58
N ALA A 120 -8.45 1.34 15.94
CA ALA A 120 -9.45 0.71 15.07
C ALA A 120 -9.76 1.55 13.83
N VAL A 121 -9.72 2.88 13.94
CA VAL A 121 -9.97 3.79 12.81
C VAL A 121 -8.84 3.66 11.77
N LEU A 122 -7.57 3.69 12.21
CA LEU A 122 -6.43 3.50 11.32
C LEU A 122 -6.39 2.08 10.73
N ALA A 123 -6.63 1.06 11.55
CA ALA A 123 -6.67 -0.33 11.09
C ALA A 123 -7.80 -0.57 10.08
N GLY A 124 -8.98 0.00 10.32
CA GLY A 124 -10.11 -0.10 9.39
C GLY A 124 -9.84 0.59 8.06
N ARG A 125 -9.14 1.73 8.07
CA ARG A 125 -8.73 2.44 6.86
C ARG A 125 -7.72 1.62 6.06
N THR A 126 -6.64 1.19 6.69
CA THR A 126 -5.60 0.40 6.02
C THR A 126 -6.13 -0.95 5.52
N MET A 127 -7.11 -1.54 6.21
CA MET A 127 -7.81 -2.75 5.74
C MET A 127 -8.65 -2.48 4.48
N ALA A 128 -9.37 -1.37 4.42
CA ALA A 128 -10.11 -1.00 3.20
C ALA A 128 -9.18 -0.76 2.01
N ASP A 129 -8.04 -0.11 2.24
CA ASP A 129 -7.01 0.10 1.24
C ASP A 129 -6.40 -1.24 0.78
N LEU A 130 -6.22 -2.20 1.69
CA LEU A 130 -5.74 -3.55 1.34
C LEU A 130 -6.74 -4.28 0.44
N ILE A 131 -8.04 -4.24 0.75
CA ILE A 131 -9.09 -4.85 -0.08
C ILE A 131 -9.12 -4.22 -1.48
N ARG A 132 -9.01 -2.90 -1.57
CA ARG A 132 -8.87 -2.21 -2.86
C ARG A 132 -7.63 -2.68 -3.62
N ASN A 133 -6.48 -2.80 -2.96
CA ASN A 133 -5.24 -3.26 -3.58
C ASN A 133 -5.35 -4.71 -4.07
N VAL A 134 -6.06 -5.60 -3.36
CA VAL A 134 -6.36 -6.96 -3.86
C VAL A 134 -7.10 -6.88 -5.21
N PHE A 135 -8.14 -6.06 -5.29
CA PHE A 135 -8.88 -5.88 -6.55
C PHE A 135 -7.97 -5.38 -7.68
N VAL A 136 -7.16 -4.35 -7.40
CA VAL A 136 -6.25 -3.76 -8.39
C VAL A 136 -5.19 -4.77 -8.85
N VAL A 137 -4.58 -5.53 -7.94
CA VAL A 137 -3.56 -6.53 -8.28
C VAL A 137 -4.15 -7.68 -9.09
N VAL A 138 -5.34 -8.16 -8.72
CA VAL A 138 -6.05 -9.19 -9.50
C VAL A 138 -6.35 -8.68 -10.91
N LEU A 139 -6.85 -7.45 -11.04
CA LEU A 139 -7.10 -6.85 -12.35
C LEU A 139 -5.80 -6.74 -13.16
N MET A 140 -4.70 -6.32 -12.53
CA MET A 140 -3.40 -6.22 -13.20
C MET A 140 -2.82 -7.58 -13.58
N MET A 141 -3.10 -8.65 -12.83
CA MET A 141 -2.78 -10.02 -13.25
C MET A 141 -3.53 -10.41 -14.52
N VAL A 142 -4.83 -10.10 -14.58
CA VAL A 142 -5.64 -10.34 -15.79
C VAL A 142 -5.07 -9.58 -16.98
N VAL A 143 -4.80 -8.28 -16.84
CA VAL A 143 -4.16 -7.46 -17.88
C VAL A 143 -2.81 -8.04 -18.28
N GLY A 144 -1.99 -8.46 -17.31
CA GLY A 144 -0.69 -9.08 -17.58
C GLY A 144 -0.82 -10.33 -18.45
N PHE A 145 -1.74 -11.24 -18.12
CA PHE A 145 -1.99 -12.44 -18.93
C PHE A 145 -2.47 -12.10 -20.33
N LEU A 146 -3.30 -11.09 -20.51
CA LEU A 146 -3.77 -10.62 -21.84
C LEU A 146 -2.62 -10.03 -22.68
N VAL A 147 -1.67 -9.36 -22.05
CA VAL A 147 -0.49 -8.76 -22.72
C VAL A 147 0.61 -9.79 -22.99
N GLY A 148 0.44 -11.03 -22.54
CA GLY A 148 1.36 -12.15 -22.83
C GLY A 148 2.30 -12.51 -21.69
N TRP A 149 2.08 -11.98 -20.47
CA TRP A 149 2.80 -12.41 -19.28
C TRP A 149 2.59 -13.88 -18.99
N ARG A 150 3.66 -14.57 -18.63
CA ARG A 150 3.62 -16.00 -18.26
C ARG A 150 4.36 -16.24 -16.95
N ILE A 151 3.83 -17.16 -16.16
CA ILE A 151 4.43 -17.65 -14.93
C ILE A 151 5.39 -18.78 -15.31
N HIS A 152 6.63 -18.71 -14.83
CA HIS A 152 7.65 -19.72 -15.07
C HIS A 152 7.84 -20.69 -13.90
N THR A 153 7.09 -20.47 -12.80
CA THR A 153 7.06 -21.35 -11.62
C THR A 153 5.72 -22.08 -11.53
N ASN A 154 5.13 -22.12 -10.35
CA ASN A 154 3.86 -22.76 -10.08
C ASN A 154 2.85 -21.77 -9.48
N VAL A 155 1.60 -22.23 -9.30
CA VAL A 155 0.52 -21.43 -8.70
C VAL A 155 0.87 -20.97 -7.28
N PHE A 156 1.61 -21.77 -6.51
CA PHE A 156 2.05 -21.36 -5.16
C PHE A 156 3.02 -20.18 -5.22
N GLY A 157 3.93 -20.14 -6.20
CA GLY A 157 4.80 -18.99 -6.44
C GLY A 157 4.01 -17.72 -6.75
N LEU A 158 2.97 -17.82 -7.59
CA LEU A 158 2.08 -16.69 -7.90
C LEU A 158 1.34 -16.19 -6.66
N ILE A 159 0.71 -17.10 -5.89
CA ILE A 159 -0.03 -16.76 -4.67
C ILE A 159 0.91 -16.13 -3.62
N SER A 160 2.07 -16.73 -3.41
CA SER A 160 3.08 -16.20 -2.47
C SER A 160 3.59 -14.81 -2.90
N GLY A 161 3.81 -14.61 -4.21
CA GLY A 161 4.16 -13.30 -4.77
C GLY A 161 3.06 -12.27 -4.55
N ALA A 162 1.81 -12.63 -4.79
CA ALA A 162 0.66 -11.75 -4.54
C ALA A 162 0.52 -11.41 -3.05
N LEU A 163 0.66 -12.38 -2.15
CA LEU A 163 0.63 -12.15 -0.71
C LEU A 163 1.76 -11.23 -0.25
N LEU A 164 2.96 -11.38 -0.81
CA LEU A 164 4.10 -10.52 -0.50
C LEU A 164 3.84 -9.08 -0.97
N VAL A 165 3.28 -8.90 -2.17
CA VAL A 165 2.85 -7.57 -2.67
C VAL A 165 1.80 -6.96 -1.75
N MET A 166 0.83 -7.75 -1.26
CA MET A 166 -0.20 -7.26 -0.34
C MET A 166 0.38 -6.86 1.02
N LEU A 167 1.32 -7.65 1.57
CA LEU A 167 2.02 -7.30 2.80
C LEU A 167 2.82 -6.01 2.63
N PHE A 168 3.50 -5.85 1.50
CA PHE A 168 4.24 -4.63 1.18
C PHE A 168 3.30 -3.43 1.01
N ALA A 169 2.15 -3.61 0.33
CA ALA A 169 1.09 -2.60 0.23
C ALA A 169 0.62 -2.13 1.61
N TYR A 170 0.40 -3.08 2.52
CA TYR A 170 0.01 -2.79 3.89
C TYR A 170 1.09 -2.01 4.65
N ALA A 171 2.35 -2.41 4.53
CA ALA A 171 3.47 -1.68 5.12
C ALA A 171 3.57 -0.24 4.58
N MET A 172 3.48 -0.07 3.26
CA MET A 172 3.53 1.25 2.63
C MET A 172 2.34 2.14 3.01
N SER A 173 1.15 1.58 3.23
CA SER A 173 0.00 2.35 3.69
C SER A 173 0.25 3.01 5.06
N TRP A 174 1.05 2.42 5.95
CA TRP A 174 1.45 3.05 7.22
C TRP A 174 2.45 4.19 7.05
N VAL A 175 3.37 4.08 6.08
CA VAL A 175 4.26 5.20 5.72
C VAL A 175 3.43 6.40 5.27
N PHE A 176 2.52 6.18 4.33
CA PHE A 176 1.68 7.24 3.77
C PHE A 176 0.58 7.71 4.74
N ALA A 177 0.12 6.86 5.66
CA ALA A 177 -0.71 7.27 6.78
C ALA A 177 0.02 8.30 7.66
N THR A 178 1.30 8.07 7.93
CA THR A 178 2.15 9.01 8.68
C THR A 178 2.25 10.36 7.96
N VAL A 179 2.48 10.34 6.64
CA VAL A 179 2.54 11.57 5.82
C VAL A 179 1.21 12.33 5.88
N GLY A 180 0.08 11.64 5.65
CA GLY A 180 -1.24 12.27 5.64
C GLY A 180 -1.62 12.89 6.99
N LEU A 181 -1.31 12.21 8.09
CA LEU A 181 -1.58 12.70 9.44
C LEU A 181 -0.65 13.85 9.85
N ALA A 182 0.60 13.85 9.38
CA ALA A 182 1.56 14.91 9.69
C ALA A 182 1.21 16.23 8.99
N VAL A 183 0.64 16.15 7.79
CA VAL A 183 0.32 17.32 6.97
C VAL A 183 -1.09 17.85 7.24
N GLY A 184 -2.08 16.96 7.42
CA GLY A 184 -3.46 17.32 7.74
C GLY A 184 -4.29 17.96 6.63
N ASP A 185 -3.70 18.28 5.48
CA ASP A 185 -4.37 18.83 4.31
C ASP A 185 -4.21 17.91 3.09
N PRO A 186 -5.29 17.54 2.37
CA PRO A 186 -5.23 16.57 1.26
C PRO A 186 -4.34 16.97 0.09
N GLU A 187 -4.35 18.22 -0.31
CA GLU A 187 -3.55 18.72 -1.43
C GLU A 187 -2.06 18.70 -1.09
N THR A 188 -1.74 19.17 0.10
CA THR A 188 -0.37 19.14 0.63
C THR A 188 0.10 17.72 0.88
N ALA A 189 -0.77 16.80 1.35
CA ALA A 189 -0.44 15.40 1.53
C ALA A 189 -0.12 14.71 0.19
N GLN A 190 -0.87 15.02 -0.87
CA GLN A 190 -0.58 14.52 -2.22
C GLN A 190 0.76 15.05 -2.73
N ALA A 191 1.02 16.35 -2.55
CA ALA A 191 2.28 16.98 -2.96
C ALA A 191 3.49 16.41 -2.18
N ALA A 192 3.34 16.17 -0.88
CA ALA A 192 4.39 15.60 -0.02
C ALA A 192 4.65 14.11 -0.30
N ALA A 193 3.64 13.37 -0.75
CA ALA A 193 3.76 11.94 -1.05
C ALA A 193 4.65 11.68 -2.28
N PHE A 194 4.57 12.53 -3.30
CA PHE A 194 5.28 12.31 -4.57
C PHE A 194 6.82 12.33 -4.45
N PRO A 195 7.47 13.30 -3.76
CA PRO A 195 8.92 13.29 -3.54
C PRO A 195 9.44 12.05 -2.78
N VAL A 196 8.61 11.46 -1.91
CA VAL A 196 8.96 10.22 -1.21
C VAL A 196 8.85 9.02 -2.16
N LEU A 197 7.78 8.99 -2.94
CA LEU A 197 7.43 7.86 -3.80
C LEU A 197 8.30 7.80 -5.06
N ALA A 198 8.57 8.93 -5.71
CA ALA A 198 9.25 8.95 -7.00
C ALA A 198 10.66 8.31 -6.96
N PRO A 199 11.55 8.60 -5.99
CA PRO A 199 12.83 7.92 -5.89
C PRO A 199 12.68 6.43 -5.63
N LEU A 200 11.73 6.02 -4.79
CA LEU A 200 11.50 4.61 -4.46
C LEU A 200 11.04 3.79 -5.67
N VAL A 201 10.22 4.37 -6.54
CA VAL A 201 9.67 3.67 -7.70
C VAL A 201 10.62 3.77 -8.90
N PHE A 202 11.03 4.99 -9.28
CA PHE A 202 11.80 5.19 -10.51
C PHE A 202 13.27 4.81 -10.38
N ALA A 203 13.86 4.89 -9.19
CA ALA A 203 15.20 4.38 -8.92
C ALA A 203 15.16 2.95 -8.36
N SER A 204 14.28 2.10 -8.92
CA SER A 204 14.10 0.70 -8.52
C SER A 204 14.34 -0.27 -9.66
N SER A 205 14.40 -1.56 -9.34
CA SER A 205 14.45 -2.65 -10.33
C SER A 205 13.11 -2.94 -11.00
N ALA A 206 12.08 -2.07 -10.83
CA ALA A 206 10.75 -2.33 -11.34
C ALA A 206 10.70 -2.41 -12.88
N PHE A 207 11.38 -1.49 -13.55
CA PHE A 207 11.30 -1.33 -15.01
C PHE A 207 12.55 -1.76 -15.76
N VAL A 208 13.72 -1.64 -15.13
CA VAL A 208 15.02 -1.92 -15.74
C VAL A 208 15.89 -2.73 -14.77
N GLN A 209 16.85 -3.46 -15.32
CA GLN A 209 17.84 -4.16 -14.50
C GLN A 209 18.73 -3.15 -13.75
N VAL A 210 19.02 -3.43 -12.47
CA VAL A 210 19.85 -2.54 -11.64
C VAL A 210 21.25 -2.38 -12.25
N GLU A 211 21.76 -3.41 -12.91
CA GLU A 211 23.06 -3.43 -13.58
C GLU A 211 23.18 -2.43 -14.74
N SER A 212 22.03 -1.97 -15.28
CA SER A 212 22.01 -0.94 -16.34
C SER A 212 22.08 0.49 -15.80
N MET A 213 21.98 0.68 -14.48
CA MET A 213 22.00 1.99 -13.84
C MET A 213 23.45 2.46 -13.59
N PRO A 214 23.68 3.79 -13.43
CA PRO A 214 24.97 4.32 -12.95
C PRO A 214 25.36 3.73 -11.58
N ALA A 215 26.67 3.51 -11.35
CA ALA A 215 27.17 2.81 -10.17
C ALA A 215 26.67 3.36 -8.82
N GLY A 216 26.59 4.68 -8.66
CA GLY A 216 26.04 5.30 -7.43
C GLY A 216 24.57 4.99 -7.19
N LEU A 217 23.77 4.90 -8.26
CA LEU A 217 22.35 4.60 -8.17
C LEU A 217 22.10 3.10 -7.91
N GLN A 218 23.02 2.23 -8.37
CA GLN A 218 22.91 0.78 -8.13
C GLN A 218 22.89 0.44 -6.65
N VAL A 219 23.70 1.12 -5.83
CA VAL A 219 23.77 0.88 -4.38
C VAL A 219 22.43 1.16 -3.72
N PHE A 220 21.80 2.30 -4.07
CA PHE A 220 20.47 2.63 -3.60
C PHE A 220 19.42 1.65 -4.13
N ALA A 221 19.41 1.42 -5.45
CA ALA A 221 18.43 0.56 -6.11
C ALA A 221 18.46 -0.89 -5.61
N ARG A 222 19.60 -1.44 -5.26
CA ARG A 222 19.71 -2.82 -4.74
C ARG A 222 19.14 -3.00 -3.34
N ASN A 223 19.23 -1.97 -2.50
CA ASN A 223 18.93 -2.10 -1.07
C ASN A 223 17.57 -1.52 -0.67
N GLN A 224 16.94 -0.69 -1.51
CA GLN A 224 15.69 -0.04 -1.17
C GLN A 224 14.47 -1.00 -1.23
N PRO A 225 13.43 -0.79 -0.40
CA PRO A 225 12.35 -1.76 -0.17
C PRO A 225 11.56 -2.14 -1.43
N VAL A 226 11.35 -1.20 -2.36
CA VAL A 226 10.60 -1.48 -3.60
C VAL A 226 11.37 -2.47 -4.48
N SER A 227 12.67 -2.25 -4.70
CA SER A 227 13.50 -3.15 -5.52
C SER A 227 13.62 -4.54 -4.91
N VAL A 228 13.81 -4.61 -3.59
CA VAL A 228 13.91 -5.88 -2.87
C VAL A 228 12.61 -6.66 -3.01
N THR A 229 11.46 -6.00 -2.84
CA THR A 229 10.14 -6.64 -3.01
C THR A 229 9.91 -7.06 -4.46
N VAL A 230 10.24 -6.22 -5.45
CA VAL A 230 10.16 -6.59 -6.87
C VAL A 230 11.00 -7.81 -7.17
N SER A 231 12.24 -7.88 -6.65
CA SER A 231 13.15 -9.02 -6.85
C SER A 231 12.60 -10.29 -6.20
N ALA A 232 11.99 -10.18 -5.02
CA ALA A 232 11.35 -11.29 -4.33
C ALA A 232 10.14 -11.83 -5.12
N VAL A 233 9.25 -10.94 -5.56
CA VAL A 233 8.08 -11.32 -6.37
C VAL A 233 8.53 -11.94 -7.70
N ARG A 234 9.55 -11.35 -8.33
CA ARG A 234 10.12 -11.87 -9.58
C ARG A 234 10.70 -13.27 -9.39
N ALA A 235 11.45 -13.51 -8.32
CA ALA A 235 11.99 -14.84 -8.01
C ALA A 235 10.88 -15.86 -7.73
N LEU A 236 9.80 -15.47 -7.06
CA LEU A 236 8.64 -16.32 -6.79
C LEU A 236 7.88 -16.71 -8.07
N VAL A 237 7.77 -15.80 -9.04
CA VAL A 237 6.96 -15.99 -10.27
C VAL A 237 7.78 -16.54 -11.42
N ASN A 238 9.02 -16.08 -11.59
CA ASN A 238 9.87 -16.44 -12.73
C ASN A 238 10.97 -17.44 -12.36
N GLY A 239 11.14 -17.74 -11.05
CA GLY A 239 12.24 -18.59 -10.56
C GLY A 239 13.49 -17.81 -10.21
N GLY A 240 14.37 -18.46 -9.44
CA GLY A 240 15.63 -17.88 -8.96
C GLY A 240 15.84 -18.04 -7.45
N PRO A 241 16.79 -17.30 -6.85
CA PRO A 241 17.11 -17.40 -5.43
C PRO A 241 16.02 -16.76 -4.56
N THR A 242 14.92 -17.50 -4.36
CA THR A 242 13.69 -17.00 -3.73
C THR A 242 13.88 -16.65 -2.26
N ALA A 243 14.56 -17.51 -1.48
CA ALA A 243 14.63 -17.37 -0.03
C ALA A 243 15.24 -16.03 0.39
N ILE A 244 16.41 -15.68 -0.14
CA ILE A 244 17.15 -14.47 0.25
C ILE A 244 16.36 -13.18 -0.05
N TYR A 245 15.70 -13.11 -1.21
CA TYR A 245 14.91 -11.92 -1.57
C TYR A 245 13.62 -11.83 -0.76
N VAL A 246 12.95 -12.93 -0.48
CA VAL A 246 11.73 -12.96 0.35
C VAL A 246 12.07 -12.57 1.78
N GLU A 247 13.12 -13.11 2.37
CA GLU A 247 13.58 -12.74 3.71
C GLU A 247 13.88 -11.25 3.83
N HIS A 248 14.63 -10.68 2.87
CA HIS A 248 14.92 -9.25 2.85
C HIS A 248 13.64 -8.40 2.67
N SER A 249 12.72 -8.84 1.81
CA SER A 249 11.46 -8.12 1.63
C SER A 249 10.59 -8.16 2.89
N LEU A 250 10.51 -9.30 3.56
CA LEU A 250 9.81 -9.44 4.84
C LEU A 250 10.46 -8.57 5.92
N ALA A 251 11.80 -8.55 5.99
CA ALA A 251 12.53 -7.70 6.94
C ALA A 251 12.21 -6.21 6.71
N TRP A 252 12.15 -5.75 5.45
CA TRP A 252 11.72 -4.39 5.11
C TRP A 252 10.26 -4.13 5.52
N CYS A 253 9.33 -5.04 5.20
CA CYS A 253 7.91 -4.89 5.59
C CYS A 253 7.75 -4.78 7.11
N ILE A 254 8.41 -5.67 7.86
CA ILE A 254 8.37 -5.65 9.32
C ILE A 254 9.01 -4.37 9.85
N GLY A 255 10.19 -3.99 9.35
CA GLY A 255 10.88 -2.76 9.75
C GLY A 255 10.01 -1.51 9.54
N ILE A 256 9.39 -1.38 8.37
CA ILE A 256 8.46 -0.28 8.07
C ILE A 256 7.28 -0.29 9.04
N LEU A 257 6.65 -1.43 9.27
CA LEU A 257 5.51 -1.53 10.19
C LEU A 257 5.90 -1.17 11.63
N VAL A 258 7.03 -1.67 12.13
CA VAL A 258 7.51 -1.41 13.50
C VAL A 258 7.83 0.08 13.70
N VAL A 259 8.32 0.75 12.67
CA VAL A 259 8.67 2.18 12.76
C VAL A 259 7.45 3.07 12.52
N PHE A 260 6.74 2.88 11.42
CA PHE A 260 5.71 3.83 10.98
C PHE A 260 4.35 3.62 11.63
N ALA A 261 3.98 2.40 12.02
CA ALA A 261 2.69 2.19 12.68
C ALA A 261 2.60 2.90 14.05
N PRO A 262 3.61 2.83 14.95
CA PRO A 262 3.60 3.61 16.18
C PRO A 262 3.61 5.13 15.94
N ILE A 263 4.35 5.59 14.92
CA ILE A 263 4.40 7.02 14.57
C ILE A 263 3.02 7.49 14.10
N ALA A 264 2.38 6.77 13.19
CA ALA A 264 1.03 7.09 12.70
C ALA A 264 0.02 7.12 13.86
N VAL A 265 0.06 6.13 14.77
CA VAL A 265 -0.82 6.11 15.94
C VAL A 265 -0.55 7.31 16.88
N ARG A 266 0.71 7.72 17.07
CA ARG A 266 1.04 8.90 17.87
C ARG A 266 0.55 10.19 17.22
N LEU A 267 0.75 10.35 15.89
CA LEU A 267 0.25 11.50 15.14
C LEU A 267 -1.28 11.57 15.17
N TYR A 268 -1.95 10.43 14.98
CA TYR A 268 -3.40 10.34 15.10
C TYR A 268 -3.90 10.81 16.49
N ARG A 269 -3.19 10.45 17.56
CA ARG A 269 -3.52 10.88 18.91
C ARG A 269 -3.30 12.39 19.13
N ARG A 270 -2.45 13.03 18.37
CA ARG A 270 -2.15 14.48 18.46
C ARG A 270 -3.06 15.33 17.57
N ALA A 271 -3.59 14.75 16.52
CA ALA A 271 -4.51 15.41 15.59
C ALA A 271 -5.95 15.47 16.12
N VAL A 272 -6.19 14.88 17.26
CA VAL A 272 -7.44 14.82 18.05
C VAL A 272 -7.17 15.37 19.44
#